data_fd3f2e6a88339f890d485a29751f242e
#
_entry.id   fd3f2e6a88339f890d485a29751f242e
#
_cell.length_a   1.000
_cell.length_b   1.000
_cell.length_c   1.000
_cell.angle_alpha   90.00
_cell.angle_beta   90.00
_cell.angle_gamma   90.00
#
_symmetry.space_group_name_H-M   'P 1'
#
loop_
_entity.id
_entity.type
_entity.pdbx_description
1 polymer ?
#
loop_
_entity_poly.entity_id
_entity_poly.type
_entity_poly.pdbx_seq_one_letter_code
_entity_poly.pdbx_strand_id
1 'polypeptide(L)'
;KASLSSDKINDLRINLIEEELNEFKEAILKKDLKEVADALTDILYVTYGAGHAFGINLDDCFEEVQKSNMSKLGDDGKPIYDEKGKVMKGPKYFKPDLTKFL
;
A
#
# COMPACT_ATOMS: atom_id res chain seq x y z
N LYS A 1 -12.08 -17.90 0.22
CA LYS A 1 -10.71 -17.99 -0.25
C LYS A 1 -10.40 -16.90 -1.26
N ALA A 2 -9.26 -16.26 -1.11
CA ALA A 2 -8.89 -15.15 -1.98
C ALA A 2 -8.67 -15.63 -3.42
N SER A 3 -9.09 -14.82 -4.38
CA SER A 3 -8.89 -15.11 -5.80
C SER A 3 -9.07 -13.85 -6.64
N LEU A 4 -8.47 -13.82 -7.80
CA LEU A 4 -8.81 -12.83 -8.80
C LEU A 4 -10.25 -13.04 -9.24
N SER A 5 -10.88 -12.00 -9.72
CA SER A 5 -12.25 -12.02 -10.20
C SER A 5 -12.28 -12.12 -11.73
N SER A 6 -13.41 -11.76 -12.35
CA SER A 6 -13.48 -11.67 -13.81
C SER A 6 -12.59 -10.56 -14.32
N ASP A 7 -12.22 -10.61 -15.61
CA ASP A 7 -11.41 -9.55 -16.23
C ASP A 7 -12.09 -8.19 -16.08
N LYS A 8 -13.41 -8.15 -16.22
CA LYS A 8 -14.17 -6.92 -16.06
C LYS A 8 -14.01 -6.32 -14.67
N ILE A 9 -14.11 -7.14 -13.63
CA ILE A 9 -13.98 -6.68 -12.25
C ILE A 9 -12.52 -6.29 -11.95
N ASN A 10 -11.56 -7.11 -12.41
CA ASN A 10 -10.15 -6.82 -12.22
C ASN A 10 -9.79 -5.46 -12.84
N ASP A 11 -10.23 -5.22 -14.07
CA ASP A 11 -10.00 -3.96 -14.77
C ASP A 11 -10.66 -2.78 -14.05
N LEU A 12 -11.87 -2.97 -13.53
CA LEU A 12 -12.56 -1.93 -12.77
C LEU A 12 -11.73 -1.52 -11.55
N ARG A 13 -11.19 -2.49 -10.83
CA ARG A 13 -10.40 -2.19 -9.62
C ARG A 13 -9.10 -1.46 -9.96
N ILE A 14 -8.45 -1.84 -11.05
CA ILE A 14 -7.26 -1.12 -11.53
C ILE A 14 -7.63 0.32 -11.89
N ASN A 15 -8.68 0.52 -12.67
CA ASN A 15 -9.09 1.83 -13.13
C ASN A 15 -9.46 2.77 -11.97
N LEU A 16 -10.12 2.24 -10.94
CA LEU A 16 -10.49 3.04 -9.77
C LEU A 16 -9.24 3.55 -9.04
N ILE A 17 -8.24 2.70 -8.87
CA ILE A 17 -6.99 3.10 -8.20
C ILE A 17 -6.23 4.12 -9.05
N GLU A 18 -6.14 3.90 -10.37
CA GLU A 18 -5.48 4.84 -11.27
C GLU A 18 -6.16 6.21 -11.27
N GLU A 19 -7.49 6.23 -11.26
CA GLU A 19 -8.27 7.46 -11.21
C GLU A 19 -7.96 8.27 -9.96
N GLU A 20 -7.93 7.61 -8.79
CA GLU A 20 -7.62 8.29 -7.54
C GLU A 20 -6.15 8.72 -7.47
N LEU A 21 -5.24 7.95 -8.05
CA LEU A 21 -3.84 8.35 -8.16
C LEU A 21 -3.71 9.65 -8.99
N ASN A 22 -4.44 9.76 -10.08
CA ASN A 22 -4.41 10.96 -10.91
C ASN A 22 -4.97 12.17 -10.16
N GLU A 23 -6.03 12.00 -9.39
CA GLU A 23 -6.57 13.09 -8.55
C GLU A 23 -5.56 13.53 -7.49
N PHE A 24 -4.82 12.58 -6.91
CA PHE A 24 -3.75 12.90 -5.97
C PHE A 24 -2.67 13.75 -6.63
N LYS A 25 -2.23 13.37 -7.84
CA LYS A 25 -1.24 14.15 -8.59
C LYS A 25 -1.71 15.57 -8.86
N GLU A 26 -2.96 15.73 -9.25
CA GLU A 26 -3.54 17.06 -9.49
C GLU A 26 -3.61 17.90 -8.21
N ALA A 27 -4.00 17.29 -7.09
CA ALA A 27 -4.07 17.98 -5.81
C ALA A 27 -2.69 18.49 -5.37
N ILE A 28 -1.64 17.70 -5.59
CA ILE A 28 -0.26 18.11 -5.31
C ILE A 28 0.13 19.31 -6.19
N LEU A 29 -0.20 19.27 -7.48
CA LEU A 29 0.12 20.38 -8.40
C LEU A 29 -0.58 21.67 -7.99
N LYS A 30 -1.82 21.57 -7.51
CA LYS A 30 -2.59 22.73 -7.02
C LYS A 30 -2.16 23.20 -5.63
N LYS A 31 -1.34 22.40 -4.94
CA LYS A 31 -0.92 22.66 -3.56
C LYS A 31 -2.11 22.86 -2.62
N ASP A 32 -3.18 22.11 -2.86
CA ASP A 32 -4.40 22.15 -2.06
C ASP A 32 -4.39 20.98 -1.07
N LEU A 33 -4.03 21.26 0.17
CA LEU A 33 -3.87 20.23 1.19
C LEU A 33 -5.17 19.48 1.49
N LYS A 34 -6.30 20.17 1.42
CA LYS A 34 -7.60 19.54 1.62
C LYS A 34 -7.88 18.51 0.53
N GLU A 35 -7.62 18.84 -0.72
CA GLU A 35 -7.78 17.91 -1.84
C GLU A 35 -6.77 16.78 -1.77
N VAL A 36 -5.55 17.04 -1.29
CA VAL A 36 -4.56 15.98 -1.05
C VAL A 36 -5.08 14.97 -0.04
N ALA A 37 -5.65 15.45 1.07
CA ALA A 37 -6.22 14.57 2.10
C ALA A 37 -7.38 13.75 1.54
N ASP A 38 -8.24 14.37 0.75
CA ASP A 38 -9.36 13.70 0.11
C ASP A 38 -8.89 12.60 -0.85
N ALA A 39 -7.94 12.94 -1.72
CA ALA A 39 -7.40 12.00 -2.69
C ALA A 39 -6.71 10.81 -2.00
N LEU A 40 -5.90 11.04 -0.98
CA LEU A 40 -5.27 9.95 -0.24
C LEU A 40 -6.29 9.05 0.44
N THR A 41 -7.34 9.65 1.00
CA THR A 41 -8.42 8.88 1.62
C THR A 41 -9.16 8.03 0.59
N ASP A 42 -9.42 8.59 -0.58
CA ASP A 42 -10.07 7.85 -1.68
C ASP A 42 -9.19 6.71 -2.20
N ILE A 43 -7.86 6.90 -2.24
CA ILE A 43 -6.94 5.81 -2.60
C ILE A 43 -7.10 4.65 -1.62
N LEU A 44 -7.17 4.93 -0.32
CA LEU A 44 -7.41 3.89 0.68
C LEU A 44 -8.77 3.22 0.45
N TYR A 45 -9.80 4.01 0.20
CA TYR A 45 -11.16 3.50 0.01
C TYR A 45 -11.24 2.51 -1.15
N VAL A 46 -10.73 2.88 -2.32
CA VAL A 46 -10.77 2.01 -3.51
C VAL A 46 -9.83 0.81 -3.36
N THR A 47 -8.74 0.96 -2.60
CA THR A 47 -7.83 -0.14 -2.30
C THR A 47 -8.51 -1.17 -1.42
N TYR A 48 -9.20 -0.75 -0.36
CA TYR A 48 -10.01 -1.66 0.47
C TYR A 48 -11.11 -2.33 -0.35
N GLY A 49 -11.73 -1.58 -1.26
CA GLY A 49 -12.72 -2.15 -2.19
C GLY A 49 -12.14 -3.27 -3.05
N ALA A 50 -10.93 -3.08 -3.56
CA ALA A 50 -10.25 -4.12 -4.34
C ALA A 50 -9.95 -5.35 -3.47
N GLY A 51 -9.46 -5.14 -2.26
CA GLY A 51 -9.23 -6.24 -1.31
C GLY A 51 -10.50 -7.03 -1.06
N HIS A 52 -11.61 -6.35 -0.84
CA HIS A 52 -12.91 -6.97 -0.65
C HIS A 52 -13.34 -7.78 -1.89
N ALA A 53 -13.16 -7.20 -3.08
CA ALA A 53 -13.53 -7.88 -4.33
C ALA A 53 -12.77 -9.18 -4.55
N PHE A 54 -11.51 -9.25 -4.09
CA PHE A 54 -10.66 -10.43 -4.26
C PHE A 54 -10.65 -11.35 -3.03
N GLY A 55 -11.40 -11.00 -1.98
CA GLY A 55 -11.44 -11.79 -0.75
C GLY A 55 -10.15 -11.74 0.04
N ILE A 56 -9.39 -10.67 -0.08
CA ILE A 56 -8.12 -10.47 0.63
C ILE A 56 -8.37 -9.67 1.90
N ASN A 57 -7.92 -10.18 3.04
CA ASN A 57 -7.94 -9.43 4.29
C ASN A 57 -6.74 -8.47 4.32
N LEU A 58 -6.96 -7.24 3.83
CA LEU A 58 -5.89 -6.26 3.74
C LEU A 58 -5.38 -5.81 5.11
N ASP A 59 -6.21 -5.84 6.15
CA ASP A 59 -5.75 -5.47 7.49
C ASP A 59 -4.66 -6.44 7.97
N ASP A 60 -4.87 -7.74 7.78
CA ASP A 60 -3.87 -8.75 8.15
C ASP A 60 -2.62 -8.63 7.28
N CYS A 61 -2.81 -8.42 5.98
CA CYS A 61 -1.68 -8.21 5.06
C CYS A 61 -0.89 -6.97 5.45
N PHE A 62 -1.57 -5.88 5.78
CA PHE A 62 -0.92 -4.64 6.20
C PHE A 62 -0.10 -4.85 7.47
N GLU A 63 -0.65 -5.57 8.44
CA GLU A 63 0.06 -5.85 9.69
C GLU A 63 1.34 -6.64 9.43
N GLU A 64 1.27 -7.63 8.54
CA GLU A 64 2.46 -8.41 8.17
C GLU A 64 3.51 -7.53 7.48
N VAL A 65 3.09 -6.69 6.54
CA VAL A 65 3.99 -5.77 5.85
C VAL A 65 4.60 -4.76 6.83
N GLN A 66 3.81 -4.28 7.80
CA GLN A 66 4.30 -3.39 8.85
C GLN A 66 5.40 -4.05 9.67
N LYS A 67 5.20 -5.30 10.09
CA LYS A 67 6.22 -6.06 10.83
C LYS A 67 7.50 -6.21 10.00
N SER A 68 7.36 -6.54 8.72
CA SER A 68 8.49 -6.64 7.80
C SER A 68 9.24 -5.31 7.68
N ASN A 69 8.50 -4.22 7.49
CA ASN A 69 9.11 -2.89 7.39
C ASN A 69 9.83 -2.49 8.67
N MET A 70 9.26 -2.78 9.83
CA MET A 70 9.92 -2.52 11.11
C MET A 70 11.18 -3.36 11.29
N SER A 71 11.24 -4.54 10.69
CA SER A 71 12.42 -5.39 10.72
C SER A 71 13.59 -4.86 9.89
N LYS A 72 13.36 -3.83 9.06
CA LYS A 72 14.42 -3.17 8.30
C LYS A 72 15.32 -2.29 9.17
N LEU A 73 14.87 -1.96 10.37
CA LEU A 73 15.63 -1.07 11.26
C LEU A 73 16.97 -1.68 11.66
N GLY A 74 17.94 -0.82 11.95
CA GLY A 74 19.21 -1.25 12.49
C GLY A 74 19.10 -1.74 13.95
N ASP A 75 20.18 -2.25 14.49
CA ASP A 75 20.22 -2.76 15.88
C ASP A 75 19.92 -1.66 16.90
N ASP A 76 20.11 -0.39 16.52
CA ASP A 76 19.79 0.76 17.35
C ASP A 76 18.30 1.17 17.29
N GLY A 77 17.49 0.42 16.54
CA GLY A 77 16.07 0.71 16.35
C GLY A 77 15.79 1.85 15.37
N LYS A 78 16.81 2.31 14.66
CA LYS A 78 16.68 3.42 13.71
C LYS A 78 16.77 2.94 12.27
N PRO A 79 16.10 3.64 11.33
CA PRO A 79 16.21 3.27 9.92
C PRO A 79 17.61 3.53 9.38
N ILE A 80 18.01 2.68 8.43
CA ILE A 80 19.26 2.83 7.69
C ILE A 80 18.88 3.30 6.30
N TYR A 81 19.47 4.41 5.84
CA TYR A 81 19.14 5.00 4.54
C TYR A 81 20.25 4.80 3.54
N ASP A 82 19.87 4.63 2.26
CA ASP A 82 20.85 4.65 1.16
C ASP A 82 21.12 6.10 0.71
N GLU A 83 21.92 6.25 -0.33
CA GLU A 83 22.31 7.56 -0.86
C GLU A 83 21.13 8.40 -1.33
N LYS A 84 20.03 7.75 -1.72
CA LYS A 84 18.82 8.41 -2.24
C LYS A 84 17.79 8.67 -1.15
N GLY A 85 18.10 8.36 0.11
CA GLY A 85 17.17 8.51 1.22
C GLY A 85 16.15 7.38 1.33
N LYS A 86 16.37 6.25 0.66
CA LYS A 86 15.50 5.08 0.76
C LYS A 86 15.94 4.21 1.92
N VAL A 87 14.96 3.68 2.67
CA VAL A 87 15.22 2.79 3.80
C VAL A 87 15.79 1.46 3.30
N MET A 88 16.95 1.09 3.83
CA MET A 88 17.62 -0.16 3.52
C MET A 88 17.19 -1.27 4.49
N LYS A 89 17.48 -2.50 4.13
CA LYS A 89 17.21 -3.66 4.96
C LYS A 89 18.27 -3.80 6.04
N GLY A 90 17.85 -3.78 7.30
CA GLY A 90 18.75 -3.98 8.42
C GLY A 90 19.11 -5.44 8.63
N PRO A 91 19.93 -5.74 9.67
CA PRO A 91 20.47 -7.09 9.87
C PRO A 91 19.41 -8.14 10.25
N LYS A 92 18.27 -7.72 10.78
CA LYS A 92 17.21 -8.64 11.20
C LYS A 92 16.00 -8.63 10.26
N TYR A 93 16.19 -8.07 9.06
CA TYR A 93 15.11 -7.98 8.10
C TYR A 93 14.56 -9.36 7.72
N PHE A 94 13.24 -9.45 7.66
CA PHE A 94 12.55 -10.59 7.08
C PHE A 94 11.54 -10.12 6.04
N LYS A 95 11.39 -10.93 4.99
CA LYS A 95 10.45 -10.63 3.90
C LYS A 95 9.01 -10.93 4.35
N PRO A 96 8.02 -10.10 4.01
CA PRO A 96 6.64 -10.39 4.38
C PRO A 96 6.14 -11.65 3.66
N ASP A 97 5.39 -12.47 4.39
CA ASP A 97 4.73 -13.65 3.82
C ASP A 97 3.22 -13.43 3.89
N LEU A 98 2.62 -13.15 2.73
CA LEU A 98 1.19 -12.88 2.64
C LEU A 98 0.37 -14.13 2.30
N THR A 99 1.02 -15.22 1.90
CA THR A 99 0.30 -16.44 1.47
C THR A 99 -0.61 -17.01 2.54
N LYS A 100 -0.22 -16.87 3.80
CA LYS A 100 -1.03 -17.38 4.93
C LYS A 100 -2.36 -16.66 5.11
N PHE A 101 -2.55 -15.51 4.45
CA PHE A 101 -3.80 -14.72 4.52
C PHE A 101 -4.66 -14.89 3.26
N LEU A 102 -4.26 -15.73 2.33
CA LEU A 102 -4.96 -15.95 1.07
C LEU A 102 -5.64 -17.33 1.04
#